data_4c085ce99bf9a600e0272ed48535dc7e
#
_entry.id   4c085ce99bf9a600e0272ed48535dc7e
#
_cell.length_a   1.000
_cell.length_b   1.000
_cell.length_c   1.000
_cell.angle_alpha   90.00
_cell.angle_beta   90.00
_cell.angle_gamma   90.00
#
_symmetry.space_group_name_H-M   'P 1'
#
loop_
_entity.id
_entity.type
_entity.pdbx_description
1 polymer ?
#
loop_
_entity_poly.entity_id
_entity_poly.type
_entity_poly.pdbx_seq_one_letter_code
_entity_poly.pdbx_strand_id
1 'polypeptide(L)'
;MDKNKLGIQYMEQGKWEDAAKVFTEMIEENPNDPVGFINFGNVLASMNDNQRAIKFFERAIELDPEAATAYYGLGSIYYELDDLVKAKDQFELAIKKGIETADVMFMLGLCLLHLDQPKLALPYFQRSVELNPSDAEAQFHYGLALAGAEMYDMAIDAWNKTLEIDESHADAYFNLGVAYGGIKGDADKAIAYFEKAVEIQPDHILALNGLKQMKELL
;
A
#
# COMPACT_ATOMS: atom_id res chain seq x y z
N MET A 1 -23.56 -26.21 -1.51
CA MET A 1 -22.27 -25.60 -1.16
C MET A 1 -22.47 -24.10 -1.22
N ASP A 2 -21.94 -23.35 -0.28
CA ASP A 2 -22.03 -21.89 -0.27
C ASP A 2 -21.28 -21.35 -1.50
N LYS A 3 -22.02 -20.74 -2.44
CA LYS A 3 -21.44 -20.23 -3.70
C LYS A 3 -20.42 -19.15 -3.45
N ASN A 4 -20.63 -18.30 -2.43
CA ASN A 4 -19.66 -17.26 -2.09
C ASN A 4 -18.30 -17.86 -1.70
N LYS A 5 -18.30 -18.85 -0.81
CA LYS A 5 -17.06 -19.56 -0.43
C LYS A 5 -16.41 -20.27 -1.61
N LEU A 6 -17.21 -20.88 -2.50
CA LEU A 6 -16.68 -21.55 -3.69
C LEU A 6 -16.00 -20.55 -4.64
N GLY A 7 -16.64 -19.41 -4.91
CA GLY A 7 -16.08 -18.37 -5.76
C GLY A 7 -14.77 -17.81 -5.19
N ILE A 8 -14.72 -17.52 -3.88
CA ILE A 8 -13.50 -17.08 -3.19
C ILE A 8 -12.40 -18.14 -3.31
N GLN A 9 -12.71 -19.43 -3.10
CA GLN A 9 -11.75 -20.52 -3.26
C GLN A 9 -11.19 -20.60 -4.69
N TYR A 10 -11.99 -20.34 -5.72
CA TYR A 10 -11.50 -20.26 -7.09
C TYR A 10 -10.58 -19.04 -7.30
N MET A 11 -10.88 -17.89 -6.70
CA MET A 11 -10.00 -16.72 -6.74
C MET A 11 -8.64 -17.02 -6.11
N GLU A 12 -8.60 -17.65 -4.94
CA GLU A 12 -7.36 -18.08 -4.25
C GLU A 12 -6.52 -19.04 -5.09
N GLN A 13 -7.17 -19.84 -5.96
CA GLN A 13 -6.49 -20.74 -6.90
C GLN A 13 -6.12 -20.09 -8.23
N GLY A 14 -6.40 -18.81 -8.44
CA GLY A 14 -6.19 -18.12 -9.73
C GLY A 14 -7.14 -18.57 -10.84
N LYS A 15 -8.24 -19.26 -10.50
CA LYS A 15 -9.24 -19.74 -11.47
C LYS A 15 -10.31 -18.69 -11.72
N TRP A 16 -9.90 -17.61 -12.35
CA TRP A 16 -10.72 -16.40 -12.53
C TRP A 16 -12.01 -16.64 -13.28
N GLU A 17 -11.99 -17.46 -14.36
CA GLU A 17 -13.19 -17.79 -15.14
C GLU A 17 -14.19 -18.62 -14.34
N ASP A 18 -13.73 -19.54 -13.49
CA ASP A 18 -14.63 -20.33 -12.64
C ASP A 18 -15.21 -19.48 -11.52
N ALA A 19 -14.42 -18.60 -10.92
CA ALA A 19 -14.91 -17.61 -9.95
C ALA A 19 -15.98 -16.70 -10.58
N ALA A 20 -15.70 -16.17 -11.78
CA ALA A 20 -16.63 -15.32 -12.52
C ALA A 20 -17.99 -16.01 -12.79
N LYS A 21 -17.98 -17.29 -13.18
CA LYS A 21 -19.23 -18.06 -13.36
C LYS A 21 -20.04 -18.16 -12.07
N VAL A 22 -19.37 -18.50 -10.96
CA VAL A 22 -20.05 -18.65 -9.66
C VAL A 22 -20.65 -17.33 -9.22
N PHE A 23 -19.93 -16.21 -9.33
CA PHE A 23 -20.46 -14.90 -8.92
C PHE A 23 -21.55 -14.38 -9.89
N THR A 24 -21.46 -14.71 -11.18
CA THR A 24 -22.58 -14.46 -12.12
C THR A 24 -23.85 -15.17 -11.69
N GLU A 25 -23.76 -16.46 -11.36
CA GLU A 25 -24.90 -17.22 -10.85
C GLU A 25 -25.47 -16.62 -9.53
N MET A 26 -24.60 -16.12 -8.63
CA MET A 26 -25.04 -15.44 -7.42
C MET A 26 -25.84 -14.17 -7.71
N ILE A 27 -25.39 -13.37 -8.68
CA ILE A 27 -26.08 -12.15 -9.13
C ILE A 27 -27.42 -12.49 -9.78
N GLU A 28 -27.49 -13.55 -10.61
CA GLU A 28 -28.72 -14.00 -11.25
C GLU A 28 -29.75 -14.51 -10.23
N GLU A 29 -29.30 -15.24 -9.20
CA GLU A 29 -30.16 -15.73 -8.11
C GLU A 29 -30.64 -14.64 -7.17
N ASN A 30 -29.79 -13.65 -6.89
CA ASN A 30 -30.12 -12.54 -6.00
C ASN A 30 -29.57 -11.20 -6.53
N PRO A 31 -30.27 -10.56 -7.48
CA PRO A 31 -29.80 -9.33 -8.15
C PRO A 31 -29.80 -8.09 -7.25
N ASN A 32 -30.28 -8.19 -6.03
CA ASN A 32 -30.29 -7.12 -5.03
C ASN A 32 -29.26 -7.33 -3.91
N ASP A 33 -28.47 -8.41 -3.95
CA ASP A 33 -27.40 -8.65 -2.99
C ASP A 33 -26.09 -8.01 -3.49
N PRO A 34 -25.50 -7.03 -2.77
CA PRO A 34 -24.25 -6.38 -3.20
C PRO A 34 -23.07 -7.33 -3.22
N VAL A 35 -23.08 -8.41 -2.45
CA VAL A 35 -21.93 -9.35 -2.30
C VAL A 35 -21.53 -9.98 -3.63
N GLY A 36 -22.50 -10.39 -4.44
CA GLY A 36 -22.21 -10.94 -5.78
C GLY A 36 -21.51 -9.95 -6.68
N PHE A 37 -21.94 -8.69 -6.67
CA PHE A 37 -21.33 -7.60 -7.46
C PHE A 37 -19.93 -7.25 -6.97
N ILE A 38 -19.71 -7.18 -5.65
CA ILE A 38 -18.38 -6.91 -5.08
C ILE A 38 -17.39 -8.00 -5.51
N ASN A 39 -17.76 -9.25 -5.32
CA ASN A 39 -16.86 -10.37 -5.64
C ASN A 39 -16.59 -10.50 -7.13
N PHE A 40 -17.60 -10.24 -7.98
CA PHE A 40 -17.38 -10.20 -9.42
C PHE A 40 -16.50 -9.02 -9.84
N GLY A 41 -16.66 -7.87 -9.18
CA GLY A 41 -15.78 -6.71 -9.34
C GLY A 41 -14.33 -7.04 -9.00
N ASN A 42 -14.08 -7.75 -7.89
CA ASN A 42 -12.74 -8.21 -7.50
C ASN A 42 -12.13 -9.17 -8.54
N VAL A 43 -12.92 -10.09 -9.11
CA VAL A 43 -12.45 -10.96 -10.19
C VAL A 43 -12.04 -10.16 -11.41
N LEU A 44 -12.86 -9.18 -11.82
CA LEU A 44 -12.55 -8.33 -12.97
C LEU A 44 -11.29 -7.49 -12.74
N ALA A 45 -11.12 -6.93 -11.55
CA ALA A 45 -9.91 -6.20 -11.18
C ALA A 45 -8.66 -7.11 -11.26
N SER A 46 -8.73 -8.33 -10.73
CA SER A 46 -7.64 -9.31 -10.83
C SER A 46 -7.32 -9.72 -12.27
N MET A 47 -8.27 -9.56 -13.19
CA MET A 47 -8.10 -9.77 -14.63
C MET A 47 -7.68 -8.48 -15.38
N ASN A 48 -7.36 -7.39 -14.68
CA ASN A 48 -7.08 -6.06 -15.21
C ASN A 48 -8.22 -5.44 -16.04
N ASP A 49 -9.48 -5.90 -15.86
CA ASP A 49 -10.66 -5.29 -16.47
C ASP A 49 -11.23 -4.20 -15.55
N ASN A 50 -10.42 -3.18 -15.31
CA ASN A 50 -10.71 -2.10 -14.36
C ASN A 50 -11.99 -1.34 -14.72
N GLN A 51 -12.28 -1.15 -16.02
CA GLN A 51 -13.47 -0.42 -16.46
C GLN A 51 -14.77 -1.14 -16.08
N ARG A 52 -14.80 -2.48 -16.21
CA ARG A 52 -15.97 -3.25 -15.80
C ARG A 52 -16.02 -3.41 -14.28
N ALA A 53 -14.89 -3.64 -13.63
CA ALA A 53 -14.82 -3.76 -12.18
C ALA A 53 -15.41 -2.53 -11.47
N ILE A 54 -15.07 -1.31 -11.92
CA ILE A 54 -15.64 -0.05 -11.40
C ILE A 54 -17.16 -0.09 -11.43
N LYS A 55 -17.78 -0.47 -12.56
CA LYS A 55 -19.25 -0.53 -12.69
C LYS A 55 -19.90 -1.53 -11.73
N PHE A 56 -19.20 -2.65 -11.46
CA PHE A 56 -19.71 -3.65 -10.53
C PHE A 56 -19.61 -3.16 -9.08
N PHE A 57 -18.54 -2.48 -8.70
CA PHE A 57 -18.45 -1.85 -7.37
C PHE A 57 -19.46 -0.70 -7.21
N GLU A 58 -19.63 0.15 -8.22
CA GLU A 58 -20.63 1.21 -8.22
C GLU A 58 -22.04 0.62 -8.04
N ARG A 59 -22.34 -0.48 -8.74
CA ARG A 59 -23.62 -1.18 -8.58
C ARG A 59 -23.80 -1.76 -7.18
N ALA A 60 -22.76 -2.30 -6.58
CA ALA A 60 -22.80 -2.77 -5.20
C ALA A 60 -23.10 -1.62 -4.21
N ILE A 61 -22.51 -0.45 -4.41
CA ILE A 61 -22.77 0.76 -3.59
C ILE A 61 -24.19 1.29 -3.78
N GLU A 62 -24.75 1.23 -5.01
CA GLU A 62 -26.15 1.57 -5.25
C GLU A 62 -27.11 0.66 -4.47
N LEU A 63 -26.77 -0.63 -4.36
CA LEU A 63 -27.58 -1.62 -3.64
C LEU A 63 -27.42 -1.48 -2.12
N ASP A 64 -26.20 -1.22 -1.67
CA ASP A 64 -25.86 -1.01 -0.26
C ASP A 64 -24.83 0.12 -0.11
N PRO A 65 -25.24 1.34 0.24
CA PRO A 65 -24.32 2.46 0.48
C PRO A 65 -23.37 2.27 1.69
N GLU A 66 -23.58 1.22 2.48
CA GLU A 66 -22.69 0.84 3.58
C GLU A 66 -21.69 -0.27 3.20
N ALA A 67 -21.68 -0.71 1.94
CA ALA A 67 -20.78 -1.74 1.43
C ALA A 67 -19.32 -1.27 1.39
N ALA A 68 -18.67 -1.22 2.54
CA ALA A 68 -17.32 -0.69 2.74
C ALA A 68 -16.27 -1.34 1.82
N THR A 69 -16.41 -2.64 1.55
CA THR A 69 -15.51 -3.38 0.64
C THR A 69 -15.61 -2.95 -0.82
N ALA A 70 -16.76 -2.43 -1.26
CA ALA A 70 -16.91 -1.89 -2.61
C ALA A 70 -16.15 -0.55 -2.76
N TYR A 71 -16.18 0.30 -1.75
CA TYR A 71 -15.36 1.52 -1.73
C TYR A 71 -13.87 1.19 -1.69
N TYR A 72 -13.45 0.19 -0.90
CA TYR A 72 -12.08 -0.27 -0.89
C TYR A 72 -11.64 -0.77 -2.29
N GLY A 73 -12.46 -1.59 -2.96
CA GLY A 73 -12.18 -2.07 -4.31
C GLY A 73 -12.05 -0.93 -5.34
N LEU A 74 -12.93 0.08 -5.28
CA LEU A 74 -12.81 1.29 -6.11
C LEU A 74 -11.52 2.05 -5.82
N GLY A 75 -11.17 2.23 -4.55
CA GLY A 75 -9.94 2.88 -4.12
C GLY A 75 -8.71 2.21 -4.71
N SER A 76 -8.65 0.87 -4.63
CA SER A 76 -7.54 0.07 -5.18
C SER A 76 -7.41 0.24 -6.69
N ILE A 77 -8.53 0.20 -7.42
CA ILE A 77 -8.50 0.41 -8.89
C ILE A 77 -8.05 1.83 -9.24
N TYR A 78 -8.57 2.86 -8.56
CA TYR A 78 -8.15 4.23 -8.84
C TYR A 78 -6.67 4.46 -8.51
N TYR A 79 -6.14 3.80 -7.48
CA TYR A 79 -4.71 3.84 -7.17
C TYR A 79 -3.87 3.22 -8.29
N GLU A 80 -4.26 2.04 -8.82
CA GLU A 80 -3.60 1.40 -9.95
C GLU A 80 -3.65 2.25 -11.24
N LEU A 81 -4.71 3.03 -11.40
CA LEU A 81 -4.88 3.97 -12.54
C LEU A 81 -4.20 5.32 -12.32
N ASP A 82 -3.43 5.48 -11.23
CA ASP A 82 -2.77 6.72 -10.82
C ASP A 82 -3.74 7.91 -10.59
N ASP A 83 -5.04 7.64 -10.37
CA ASP A 83 -6.01 8.65 -9.96
C ASP A 83 -6.03 8.74 -8.42
N LEU A 84 -4.92 9.25 -7.87
CA LEU A 84 -4.66 9.27 -6.43
C LEU A 84 -5.72 10.04 -5.63
N VAL A 85 -6.33 11.06 -6.23
CA VAL A 85 -7.38 11.85 -5.57
C VAL A 85 -8.63 10.98 -5.38
N LYS A 86 -9.09 10.31 -6.43
CA LYS A 86 -10.25 9.41 -6.29
C LYS A 86 -9.92 8.22 -5.40
N ALA A 87 -8.72 7.65 -5.52
CA ALA A 87 -8.29 6.54 -4.65
C ALA A 87 -8.41 6.94 -3.17
N LYS A 88 -7.82 8.08 -2.79
CA LYS A 88 -7.92 8.66 -1.44
C LYS A 88 -9.37 8.79 -0.98
N ASP A 89 -10.22 9.42 -1.80
CA ASP A 89 -11.63 9.64 -1.46
C ASP A 89 -12.37 8.32 -1.22
N GLN A 90 -12.08 7.27 -2.01
CA GLN A 90 -12.72 5.96 -1.84
C GLN A 90 -12.18 5.23 -0.58
N PHE A 91 -10.89 5.29 -0.29
CA PHE A 91 -10.34 4.69 0.95
C PHE A 91 -10.86 5.41 2.20
N GLU A 92 -11.01 6.74 2.18
CA GLU A 92 -11.65 7.49 3.26
C GLU A 92 -13.11 7.05 3.49
N LEU A 93 -13.85 6.82 2.39
CA LEU A 93 -15.22 6.28 2.48
C LEU A 93 -15.22 4.85 3.03
N ALA A 94 -14.32 3.98 2.59
CA ALA A 94 -14.21 2.62 3.11
C ALA A 94 -13.98 2.60 4.63
N ILE A 95 -13.08 3.45 5.13
CA ILE A 95 -12.82 3.62 6.56
C ILE A 95 -14.08 4.13 7.28
N LYS A 96 -14.71 5.18 6.74
CA LYS A 96 -15.95 5.74 7.30
C LYS A 96 -17.08 4.72 7.37
N LYS A 97 -17.10 3.73 6.46
CA LYS A 97 -18.08 2.64 6.40
C LYS A 97 -17.68 1.40 7.22
N GLY A 98 -16.55 1.47 7.94
CA GLY A 98 -16.18 0.50 8.97
C GLY A 98 -15.04 -0.46 8.61
N ILE A 99 -14.32 -0.28 7.50
CA ILE A 99 -13.07 -1.03 7.29
C ILE A 99 -11.96 -0.38 8.11
N GLU A 100 -11.38 -1.14 9.03
CA GLU A 100 -10.26 -0.71 9.88
C GLU A 100 -9.15 -1.78 9.86
N THR A 101 -8.59 -2.03 8.66
CA THR A 101 -7.49 -2.98 8.45
C THR A 101 -6.16 -2.24 8.25
N ALA A 102 -5.04 -2.93 8.50
CA ALA A 102 -3.71 -2.38 8.24
C ALA A 102 -3.57 -1.93 6.78
N ASP A 103 -4.12 -2.72 5.87
CA ASP A 103 -4.04 -2.51 4.44
C ASP A 103 -4.76 -1.23 3.97
N VAL A 104 -6.02 -0.98 4.40
CA VAL A 104 -6.71 0.26 4.01
C VAL A 104 -6.03 1.50 4.56
N MET A 105 -5.46 1.40 5.78
CA MET A 105 -4.69 2.49 6.38
C MET A 105 -3.40 2.73 5.59
N PHE A 106 -2.70 1.67 5.21
CA PHE A 106 -1.50 1.74 4.37
C PHE A 106 -1.80 2.38 3.02
N MET A 107 -2.83 1.91 2.30
CA MET A 107 -3.22 2.43 0.99
C MET A 107 -3.62 3.91 1.02
N LEU A 108 -4.36 4.34 2.05
CA LEU A 108 -4.68 5.75 2.22
C LEU A 108 -3.43 6.58 2.55
N GLY A 109 -2.53 6.05 3.38
CA GLY A 109 -1.22 6.66 3.65
C GLY A 109 -0.40 6.85 2.38
N LEU A 110 -0.34 5.83 1.50
CA LEU A 110 0.34 5.91 0.20
C LEU A 110 -0.28 6.97 -0.71
N CYS A 111 -1.60 7.02 -0.84
CA CYS A 111 -2.27 8.06 -1.62
C CYS A 111 -1.86 9.46 -1.16
N LEU A 112 -1.89 9.70 0.15
CA LEU A 112 -1.52 11.00 0.73
C LEU A 112 -0.03 11.32 0.55
N LEU A 113 0.84 10.32 0.68
CA LEU A 113 2.29 10.51 0.46
C LEU A 113 2.58 10.86 -1.00
N HIS A 114 1.98 10.16 -1.96
CA HIS A 114 2.12 10.43 -3.40
C HIS A 114 1.47 11.76 -3.82
N LEU A 115 0.49 12.27 -3.07
CA LEU A 115 -0.07 13.62 -3.23
C LEU A 115 0.77 14.71 -2.55
N ASP A 116 2.00 14.39 -2.12
CA ASP A 116 2.91 15.30 -1.40
C ASP A 116 2.31 15.86 -0.09
N GLN A 117 1.58 15.00 0.64
CA GLN A 117 0.94 15.33 1.91
C GLN A 117 1.44 14.45 3.07
N PRO A 118 2.77 14.40 3.33
CA PRO A 118 3.34 13.46 4.29
C PRO A 118 2.79 13.63 5.72
N LYS A 119 2.50 14.87 6.12
CA LYS A 119 1.93 15.15 7.46
C LYS A 119 0.53 14.57 7.63
N LEU A 120 -0.26 14.51 6.56
CA LEU A 120 -1.58 13.89 6.60
C LEU A 120 -1.51 12.37 6.48
N ALA A 121 -0.46 11.82 5.87
CA ALA A 121 -0.22 10.38 5.77
C ALA A 121 0.16 9.75 7.13
N LEU A 122 0.83 10.51 8.02
CA LEU A 122 1.37 10.01 9.29
C LEU A 122 0.39 9.19 10.13
N PRO A 123 -0.81 9.68 10.49
CA PRO A 123 -1.73 8.92 11.35
C PRO A 123 -2.17 7.60 10.72
N TYR A 124 -2.23 7.53 9.40
CA TYR A 124 -2.64 6.32 8.67
C TYR A 124 -1.51 5.29 8.64
N PHE A 125 -0.27 5.68 8.31
CA PHE A 125 0.86 4.76 8.43
C PHE A 125 1.11 4.31 9.86
N GLN A 126 1.00 5.23 10.83
CA GLN A 126 1.07 4.85 12.25
C GLN A 126 0.03 3.79 12.58
N ARG A 127 -1.23 4.00 12.16
CA ARG A 127 -2.29 3.02 12.42
C ARG A 127 -2.06 1.70 11.70
N SER A 128 -1.52 1.72 10.48
CA SER A 128 -1.16 0.53 9.72
C SER A 128 -0.11 -0.32 10.47
N VAL A 129 0.99 0.30 10.94
CA VAL A 129 2.04 -0.42 11.69
C VAL A 129 1.59 -0.87 13.09
N GLU A 130 0.63 -0.20 13.72
CA GLU A 130 0.00 -0.66 14.96
C GLU A 130 -0.84 -1.93 14.73
N LEU A 131 -1.57 -1.99 13.60
CA LEU A 131 -2.42 -3.13 13.25
C LEU A 131 -1.61 -4.33 12.72
N ASN A 132 -0.50 -4.07 12.01
CA ASN A 132 0.42 -5.11 11.51
C ASN A 132 1.87 -4.70 11.76
N PRO A 133 2.42 -4.95 12.96
CA PRO A 133 3.79 -4.54 13.32
C PRO A 133 4.90 -5.28 12.57
N SER A 134 4.60 -6.36 11.86
CA SER A 134 5.56 -7.16 11.09
C SER A 134 5.62 -6.79 9.60
N ASP A 135 4.94 -5.74 9.18
CA ASP A 135 4.95 -5.25 7.81
C ASP A 135 6.11 -4.27 7.61
N ALA A 136 7.18 -4.74 6.94
CA ALA A 136 8.36 -3.93 6.67
C ALA A 136 8.06 -2.74 5.75
N GLU A 137 7.19 -2.93 4.74
CA GLU A 137 6.79 -1.87 3.81
C GLU A 137 6.01 -0.76 4.52
N ALA A 138 5.05 -1.13 5.37
CA ALA A 138 4.31 -0.15 6.16
C ALA A 138 5.24 0.64 7.09
N GLN A 139 6.19 -0.04 7.74
CA GLN A 139 7.17 0.58 8.62
C GLN A 139 8.12 1.51 7.83
N PHE A 140 8.56 1.10 6.64
CA PHE A 140 9.39 1.90 5.76
C PHE A 140 8.67 3.20 5.31
N HIS A 141 7.43 3.08 4.84
CA HIS A 141 6.63 4.23 4.40
C HIS A 141 6.25 5.16 5.56
N TYR A 142 6.06 4.61 6.76
CA TYR A 142 5.92 5.43 7.96
C TYR A 142 7.18 6.29 8.17
N GLY A 143 8.37 5.72 8.01
CA GLY A 143 9.64 6.46 8.04
C GLY A 143 9.72 7.56 6.97
N LEU A 144 9.26 7.30 5.74
CA LEU A 144 9.20 8.32 4.67
C LEU A 144 8.27 9.47 5.04
N ALA A 145 7.09 9.17 5.58
CA ALA A 145 6.13 10.20 6.01
C ALA A 145 6.67 11.04 7.18
N LEU A 146 7.37 10.42 8.13
CA LEU A 146 8.05 11.09 9.24
C LEU A 146 9.15 12.05 8.72
N ALA A 147 9.98 11.59 7.77
CA ALA A 147 11.02 12.42 7.15
C ALA A 147 10.42 13.60 6.38
N GLY A 148 9.33 13.39 5.62
CA GLY A 148 8.58 14.43 4.94
C GLY A 148 7.90 15.42 5.89
N ALA A 149 7.65 15.01 7.14
CA ALA A 149 7.19 15.88 8.21
C ALA A 149 8.34 16.52 9.02
N GLU A 150 9.60 16.33 8.60
CA GLU A 150 10.83 16.81 9.25
C GLU A 150 11.10 16.19 10.63
N MET A 151 10.48 15.05 10.93
CA MET A 151 10.65 14.30 12.18
C MET A 151 11.78 13.26 12.03
N TYR A 152 12.99 13.71 11.72
CA TYR A 152 14.10 12.89 11.24
C TYR A 152 14.57 11.81 12.22
N ASP A 153 14.59 12.10 13.53
CA ASP A 153 14.97 11.10 14.53
C ASP A 153 14.01 9.91 14.55
N MET A 154 12.71 10.19 14.48
CA MET A 154 11.67 9.16 14.41
C MET A 154 11.70 8.40 13.08
N ALA A 155 12.04 9.09 11.97
CA ALA A 155 12.22 8.43 10.68
C ALA A 155 13.39 7.43 10.70
N ILE A 156 14.52 7.80 11.32
CA ILE A 156 15.67 6.90 11.52
C ILE A 156 15.24 5.67 12.33
N ASP A 157 14.49 5.86 13.43
CA ASP A 157 13.99 4.75 14.25
C ASP A 157 13.05 3.84 13.43
N ALA A 158 12.17 4.42 12.61
CA ALA A 158 11.27 3.67 11.76
C ALA A 158 12.03 2.82 10.72
N TRP A 159 13.02 3.39 10.04
CA TRP A 159 13.84 2.65 9.07
C TRP A 159 14.72 1.58 9.74
N ASN A 160 15.26 1.83 10.94
CA ASN A 160 15.94 0.77 11.70
C ASN A 160 14.99 -0.38 12.01
N LYS A 161 13.74 -0.08 12.37
CA LYS A 161 12.73 -1.11 12.61
C LYS A 161 12.33 -1.85 11.33
N THR A 162 12.31 -1.16 10.17
CA THR A 162 12.17 -1.83 8.87
C THR A 162 13.26 -2.90 8.70
N LEU A 163 14.52 -2.57 9.02
CA LEU A 163 15.64 -3.50 8.90
C LEU A 163 15.64 -4.63 9.94
N GLU A 164 15.01 -4.42 11.10
CA GLU A 164 14.76 -5.51 12.07
C GLU A 164 13.76 -6.55 11.52
N ILE A 165 12.82 -6.12 10.66
CA ILE A 165 11.80 -6.97 10.05
C ILE A 165 12.34 -7.59 8.75
N ASP A 166 12.96 -6.78 7.90
CA ASP A 166 13.58 -7.19 6.63
C ASP A 166 14.99 -6.58 6.51
N GLU A 167 16.00 -7.37 6.85
CA GLU A 167 17.42 -6.99 6.75
C GLU A 167 17.92 -6.77 5.30
N SER A 168 17.11 -7.17 4.31
CA SER A 168 17.44 -7.00 2.89
C SER A 168 16.79 -5.77 2.23
N HIS A 169 16.17 -4.88 3.02
CA HIS A 169 15.48 -3.69 2.49
C HIS A 169 16.46 -2.60 2.09
N ALA A 170 16.90 -2.60 0.82
CA ALA A 170 17.92 -1.69 0.29
C ALA A 170 17.56 -0.19 0.44
N ASP A 171 16.30 0.18 0.18
CA ASP A 171 15.83 1.57 0.31
C ASP A 171 15.86 2.08 1.76
N ALA A 172 15.66 1.21 2.75
CA ALA A 172 15.80 1.61 4.16
C ALA A 172 17.25 1.94 4.50
N TYR A 173 18.21 1.14 4.04
CA TYR A 173 19.63 1.47 4.15
C TYR A 173 19.97 2.77 3.43
N PHE A 174 19.47 2.98 2.21
CA PHE A 174 19.69 4.22 1.48
C PHE A 174 19.18 5.43 2.27
N ASN A 175 17.95 5.40 2.78
CA ASN A 175 17.37 6.51 3.53
C ASN A 175 18.09 6.77 4.86
N LEU A 176 18.58 5.74 5.55
CA LEU A 176 19.47 5.89 6.70
C LEU A 176 20.77 6.59 6.31
N GLY A 177 21.38 6.20 5.17
CA GLY A 177 22.56 6.86 4.63
C GLY A 177 22.33 8.35 4.37
N VAL A 178 21.20 8.71 3.75
CA VAL A 178 20.79 10.10 3.52
C VAL A 178 20.62 10.86 4.86
N ALA A 179 19.94 10.25 5.83
CA ALA A 179 19.68 10.87 7.13
C ALA A 179 20.98 11.10 7.92
N TYR A 180 21.89 10.13 7.95
CA TYR A 180 23.18 10.28 8.65
C TYR A 180 24.10 11.27 7.95
N GLY A 181 24.20 11.26 6.63
CA GLY A 181 25.03 12.20 5.88
C GLY A 181 24.47 13.63 5.88
N GLY A 182 23.18 13.78 5.58
CA GLY A 182 22.57 15.09 5.41
C GLY A 182 22.10 15.77 6.69
N ILE A 183 21.56 14.99 7.66
CA ILE A 183 20.94 15.54 8.87
C ILE A 183 21.89 15.46 10.08
N LYS A 184 22.53 14.30 10.27
CA LYS A 184 23.44 14.08 11.42
C LYS A 184 24.88 14.53 11.19
N GLY A 185 25.28 14.74 9.93
CA GLY A 185 26.65 15.08 9.57
C GLY A 185 27.67 13.96 9.84
N ASP A 186 27.22 12.71 9.89
CA ASP A 186 28.05 11.53 10.16
C ASP A 186 28.36 10.82 8.83
N ALA A 187 29.42 11.29 8.15
CA ALA A 187 29.80 10.78 6.84
C ALA A 187 30.22 9.30 6.87
N ASP A 188 30.89 8.85 7.93
CA ASP A 188 31.33 7.46 8.06
C ASP A 188 30.12 6.50 8.11
N LYS A 189 29.12 6.84 8.93
CA LYS A 189 27.87 6.04 8.98
C LYS A 189 27.10 6.11 7.67
N ALA A 190 27.04 7.28 7.04
CA ALA A 190 26.35 7.43 5.75
C ALA A 190 26.97 6.51 4.71
N ILE A 191 28.32 6.47 4.62
CA ILE A 191 29.05 5.57 3.73
C ILE A 191 28.71 4.12 4.01
N ALA A 192 28.77 3.70 5.28
CA ALA A 192 28.47 2.32 5.66
C ALA A 192 27.04 1.90 5.26
N TYR A 193 26.05 2.79 5.43
CA TYR A 193 24.67 2.52 5.03
C TYR A 193 24.50 2.47 3.51
N PHE A 194 25.12 3.40 2.75
CA PHE A 194 25.08 3.34 1.29
C PHE A 194 25.79 2.09 0.74
N GLU A 195 26.92 1.67 1.34
CA GLU A 195 27.58 0.42 0.96
C GLU A 195 26.68 -0.79 1.18
N LYS A 196 25.92 -0.84 2.28
CA LYS A 196 24.94 -1.89 2.52
C LYS A 196 23.82 -1.88 1.49
N ALA A 197 23.26 -0.73 1.15
CA ALA A 197 22.25 -0.62 0.11
C ALA A 197 22.75 -1.15 -1.24
N VAL A 198 23.99 -0.81 -1.63
CA VAL A 198 24.63 -1.29 -2.87
C VAL A 198 25.00 -2.77 -2.80
N GLU A 199 25.38 -3.30 -1.64
CA GLU A 199 25.65 -4.74 -1.43
C GLU A 199 24.37 -5.56 -1.70
N ILE A 200 23.22 -5.09 -1.21
CA ILE A 200 21.92 -5.75 -1.38
C ILE A 200 21.41 -5.56 -2.81
N GLN A 201 21.44 -4.33 -3.31
CA GLN A 201 20.97 -3.97 -4.65
C GLN A 201 22.09 -3.25 -5.41
N PRO A 202 22.90 -3.98 -6.21
CA PRO A 202 24.06 -3.41 -6.92
C PRO A 202 23.74 -2.31 -7.93
N ASP A 203 22.54 -2.26 -8.45
CA ASP A 203 22.02 -1.26 -9.38
C ASP A 203 21.23 -0.13 -8.72
N HIS A 204 21.31 0.01 -7.40
CA HIS A 204 20.65 1.09 -6.66
C HIS A 204 21.33 2.44 -6.93
N ILE A 205 20.91 3.12 -8.00
CA ILE A 205 21.56 4.33 -8.54
C ILE A 205 21.70 5.43 -7.48
N LEU A 206 20.68 5.64 -6.65
CA LEU A 206 20.70 6.70 -5.63
C LEU A 206 21.73 6.40 -4.54
N ALA A 207 21.85 5.14 -4.10
CA ALA A 207 22.85 4.75 -3.10
C ALA A 207 24.28 4.84 -3.66
N LEU A 208 24.50 4.44 -4.92
CA LEU A 208 25.80 4.62 -5.61
C LEU A 208 26.20 6.08 -5.67
N ASN A 209 25.29 6.98 -6.01
CA ASN A 209 25.55 8.41 -6.06
C ASN A 209 25.82 8.99 -4.66
N GLY A 210 25.03 8.61 -3.65
CA GLY A 210 25.23 9.01 -2.26
C GLY A 210 26.60 8.56 -1.73
N LEU A 211 26.97 7.30 -1.99
CA LEU A 211 28.27 6.74 -1.63
C LEU A 211 29.43 7.53 -2.25
N LYS A 212 29.33 7.83 -3.56
CA LYS A 212 30.33 8.63 -4.26
C LYS A 212 30.49 10.02 -3.64
N GLN A 213 29.36 10.73 -3.43
CA GLN A 213 29.37 12.07 -2.84
C GLN A 213 29.99 12.08 -1.43
N MET A 214 29.66 11.13 -0.58
CA MET A 214 30.22 11.06 0.77
C MET A 214 31.75 10.79 0.75
N LYS A 215 32.22 9.91 -0.15
CA LYS A 215 33.67 9.63 -0.30
C LYS A 215 34.47 10.81 -0.87
N GLU A 216 33.86 11.72 -1.63
CA GLU A 216 34.47 12.93 -2.14
C GLU A 216 34.58 14.05 -1.08
N LEU A 217 33.82 13.96 0.03
CA LEU A 217 33.80 14.93 1.13
C LEU A 217 34.83 14.63 2.22
N LEU A 218 35.42 13.41 2.24
CA LEU A 218 36.45 12.96 3.17
C LEU A 218 37.84 13.10 2.56
#